data_0426109913c1cb7c5b1f3ac4fd519479
#
_entry.id   0426109913c1cb7c5b1f3ac4fd519479
#
_cell.length_a   1.000
_cell.length_b   1.000
_cell.length_c   1.000
_cell.angle_alpha   90.00
_cell.angle_beta   90.00
_cell.angle_gamma   90.00
#
_symmetry.space_group_name_H-M   'P 1'
#
loop_
_entity.id
_entity.type
_entity.pdbx_description
1 polymer ?
#
loop_
_entity_poly.entity_id
_entity_poly.type
_entity_poly.pdbx_seq_one_letter_code
_entity_poly.pdbx_strand_id
1 'polypeptide(L)'
;MSNKRLLFIPVSSPEGIGEYMRSLLLAQSLQAELADSLDIHFILNKHTPYAKTCPFKATLLEHSATKELDFVCDFIEQFKPDVVVFDCAGRAGHMKAAKKVGAKVIFISQHAKKRAKGLKLNRINLIDTHWVVQPDYCIEPLTWAESTKLDMFPLAHPRNVGPFVTFASCAQKRDVLNRYNLVSEGYFIVNAGSGGHVLNNLNCADVYFKAALKITKHTGLKAVVVFGPNYKKAIPESDEVTCLASLQSTDFLALMSQAKIALLSGGDTLLQAIAVQTPVVACAISKDQNTRLDHCVNAGVVIKANLDIDEITTKIAQVISEPFYNEFVAKYSQLDNTHSFDVITNGIKNMLIGDR
;
A
#
# COMPACT_ATOMS: atom_id res chain seq x y z
N MET A 1 35.07 -5.35 2.83
CA MET A 1 34.07 -5.84 1.87
C MET A 1 33.52 -4.64 1.10
N SER A 2 33.33 -4.74 -0.22
CA SER A 2 32.72 -3.62 -0.97
C SER A 2 31.28 -3.43 -0.53
N ASN A 3 30.85 -2.18 -0.34
CA ASN A 3 29.47 -1.87 0.01
C ASN A 3 28.53 -2.39 -1.09
N LYS A 4 27.47 -3.06 -0.69
CA LYS A 4 26.41 -3.49 -1.60
C LYS A 4 25.60 -2.28 -2.07
N ARG A 5 25.15 -2.29 -3.32
CA ARG A 5 24.44 -1.18 -3.94
C ARG A 5 23.02 -1.58 -4.30
N LEU A 6 22.07 -0.84 -3.76
CA LEU A 6 20.63 -1.06 -3.98
C LEU A 6 20.03 0.17 -4.65
N LEU A 7 19.37 -0.04 -5.79
CA LEU A 7 18.72 1.01 -6.54
C LEU A 7 17.21 0.83 -6.53
N PHE A 8 16.48 1.84 -6.04
CA PHE A 8 15.02 1.90 -6.11
C PHE A 8 14.56 2.82 -7.24
N ILE A 9 13.67 2.31 -8.09
CA ILE A 9 13.01 3.05 -9.18
C ILE A 9 11.49 2.87 -9.02
N PRO A 10 10.84 3.59 -8.08
CA PRO A 10 9.39 3.58 -7.97
C PRO A 10 8.73 4.38 -9.09
N VAL A 11 7.48 4.06 -9.44
CA VAL A 11 6.65 5.02 -10.16
C VAL A 11 6.50 6.24 -9.27
N SER A 12 6.86 7.39 -9.79
CA SER A 12 6.72 8.67 -9.09
C SER A 12 5.85 9.61 -9.91
N SER A 13 4.75 10.04 -9.32
CA SER A 13 3.85 11.04 -9.89
C SER A 13 3.38 12.00 -8.79
N PRO A 14 3.01 13.23 -9.14
CA PRO A 14 2.52 14.19 -8.15
C PRO A 14 1.27 13.71 -7.39
N GLU A 15 0.49 12.81 -7.99
CA GLU A 15 -0.80 12.34 -7.48
C GLU A 15 -0.68 11.02 -6.70
N GLY A 16 0.41 10.26 -6.91
CA GLY A 16 0.64 8.94 -6.30
C GLY A 16 1.89 8.91 -5.44
N ILE A 17 1.75 8.51 -4.19
CA ILE A 17 2.84 8.40 -3.22
C ILE A 17 3.11 6.95 -2.80
N GLY A 18 2.19 6.02 -3.10
CA GLY A 18 2.20 4.67 -2.55
C GLY A 18 3.46 3.87 -2.88
N GLU A 19 3.88 3.87 -4.15
CA GLU A 19 5.07 3.15 -4.60
C GLU A 19 6.36 3.72 -3.99
N TYR A 20 6.43 5.06 -3.87
CA TYR A 20 7.55 5.71 -3.19
C TYR A 20 7.60 5.33 -1.70
N MET A 21 6.47 5.44 -0.99
CA MET A 21 6.41 5.12 0.44
C MET A 21 6.77 3.66 0.71
N ARG A 22 6.31 2.73 -0.14
CA ARG A 22 6.72 1.32 -0.06
C ARG A 22 8.23 1.16 -0.22
N SER A 23 8.80 1.73 -1.27
CA SER A 23 10.25 1.70 -1.51
C SER A 23 11.04 2.36 -0.38
N LEU A 24 10.54 3.46 0.18
CA LEU A 24 11.16 4.17 1.30
C LEU A 24 11.20 3.32 2.57
N LEU A 25 10.08 2.68 2.94
CA LEU A 25 10.02 1.84 4.13
C LEU A 25 10.92 0.60 4.00
N LEU A 26 10.97 -0.01 2.81
CA LEU A 26 11.92 -1.10 2.52
C LEU A 26 13.37 -0.64 2.66
N ALA A 27 13.70 0.53 2.10
CA ALA A 27 15.05 1.11 2.18
C ALA A 27 15.46 1.40 3.62
N GLN A 28 14.56 1.97 4.43
CA GLN A 28 14.81 2.26 5.84
C GLN A 28 15.06 0.99 6.66
N SER A 29 14.26 -0.05 6.46
CA SER A 29 14.42 -1.34 7.13
C SER A 29 15.76 -1.99 6.76
N LEU A 30 16.07 -2.04 5.47
CA LEU A 30 17.34 -2.62 4.99
C LEU A 30 18.56 -1.84 5.47
N GLN A 31 18.48 -0.50 5.50
CA GLN A 31 19.57 0.34 6.05
C GLN A 31 19.76 0.11 7.54
N ALA A 32 18.68 -0.05 8.31
CA ALA A 32 18.76 -0.35 9.74
C ALA A 32 19.42 -1.71 10.03
N GLU A 33 19.17 -2.71 9.16
CA GLU A 33 19.73 -4.06 9.33
C GLU A 33 21.16 -4.20 8.80
N LEU A 34 21.49 -3.56 7.66
CA LEU A 34 22.77 -3.73 6.96
C LEU A 34 23.74 -2.58 7.18
N ALA A 35 23.27 -1.49 7.80
CA ALA A 35 24.05 -0.31 8.20
C ALA A 35 24.99 0.20 7.08
N ASP A 36 26.26 0.39 7.38
CA ASP A 36 27.26 0.97 6.48
C ASP A 36 27.66 0.04 5.31
N SER A 37 27.20 -1.22 5.31
CA SER A 37 27.49 -2.16 4.24
C SER A 37 26.59 -1.99 3.01
N LEU A 38 25.60 -1.06 3.06
CA LEU A 38 24.60 -0.85 2.01
C LEU A 38 24.60 0.61 1.54
N ASP A 39 24.78 0.83 0.23
CA ASP A 39 24.61 2.12 -0.44
C ASP A 39 23.29 2.12 -1.21
N ILE A 40 22.32 2.88 -0.72
CA ILE A 40 20.97 2.97 -1.28
C ILE A 40 20.84 4.24 -2.11
N HIS A 41 20.28 4.11 -3.32
CA HIS A 41 19.99 5.22 -4.20
C HIS A 41 18.56 5.14 -4.77
N PHE A 42 17.91 6.29 -4.96
CA PHE A 42 16.60 6.44 -5.57
C PHE A 42 16.66 7.17 -6.90
N ILE A 43 15.82 6.79 -7.85
CA ILE A 43 15.53 7.61 -9.04
C ILE A 43 14.08 8.09 -8.93
N LEU A 44 13.88 9.41 -8.83
CA LEU A 44 12.60 10.05 -8.56
C LEU A 44 12.30 11.16 -9.57
N ASN A 45 11.02 11.45 -9.79
CA ASN A 45 10.60 12.64 -10.51
C ASN A 45 10.69 13.86 -9.59
N LYS A 46 11.43 14.90 -9.99
CA LYS A 46 11.66 16.12 -9.21
C LYS A 46 10.39 16.92 -8.85
N HIS A 47 9.33 16.74 -9.62
CA HIS A 47 8.06 17.44 -9.43
C HIS A 47 7.15 16.77 -8.38
N THR A 48 7.58 15.67 -7.78
CA THR A 48 6.83 15.04 -6.70
C THR A 48 7.12 15.73 -5.36
N PRO A 49 6.11 15.88 -4.47
CA PRO A 49 6.29 16.56 -3.19
C PRO A 49 7.39 15.97 -2.31
N TYR A 50 7.59 14.67 -2.40
CA TYR A 50 8.53 13.90 -1.58
C TYR A 50 9.95 13.81 -2.14
N ALA A 51 10.19 14.27 -3.37
CA ALA A 51 11.51 14.14 -4.00
C ALA A 51 12.62 14.87 -3.21
N LYS A 52 12.30 16.07 -2.67
CA LYS A 52 13.24 16.90 -1.89
C LYS A 52 13.41 16.41 -0.45
N THR A 53 12.52 15.60 0.06
CA THR A 53 12.53 15.11 1.46
C THR A 53 12.95 13.65 1.56
N CYS A 54 13.36 13.03 0.45
CA CYS A 54 13.89 11.66 0.46
C CYS A 54 15.17 11.61 1.34
N PRO A 55 15.22 10.77 2.38
CA PRO A 55 16.37 10.72 3.28
C PRO A 55 17.58 9.97 2.69
N PHE A 56 17.41 9.36 1.52
CA PHE A 56 18.47 8.65 0.80
C PHE A 56 19.01 9.49 -0.35
N LYS A 57 20.18 9.12 -0.87
CA LYS A 57 20.69 9.67 -2.12
C LYS A 57 19.65 9.49 -3.23
N ALA A 58 19.34 10.54 -3.96
CA ALA A 58 18.35 10.50 -5.02
C ALA A 58 18.81 11.26 -6.26
N THR A 59 18.63 10.66 -7.42
CA THR A 59 18.71 11.32 -8.72
C THR A 59 17.34 11.79 -9.13
N LEU A 60 17.19 13.10 -9.32
CA LEU A 60 15.92 13.74 -9.65
C LEU A 60 15.80 13.97 -11.15
N LEU A 61 14.79 13.38 -11.77
CA LEU A 61 14.48 13.47 -13.19
C LEU A 61 13.42 14.54 -13.49
N GLU A 62 13.44 15.10 -14.70
CA GLU A 62 12.38 16.01 -15.18
C GLU A 62 11.04 15.28 -15.33
N HIS A 63 11.09 14.03 -15.79
CA HIS A 63 9.92 13.19 -16.00
C HIS A 63 10.01 11.91 -15.19
N SER A 64 9.03 11.04 -15.32
CA SER A 64 9.11 9.70 -14.74
C SER A 64 10.25 8.90 -15.38
N ALA A 65 10.91 8.02 -14.62
CA ALA A 65 11.99 7.16 -15.11
C ALA A 65 11.64 6.42 -16.43
N THR A 66 10.37 6.08 -16.62
CA THR A 66 9.90 5.41 -17.84
C THR A 66 9.91 6.30 -19.09
N LYS A 67 10.06 7.61 -18.98
CA LYS A 67 10.16 8.57 -20.08
C LYS A 67 11.61 9.00 -20.37
N GLU A 68 12.53 8.74 -19.45
CA GLU A 68 13.95 9.10 -19.55
C GLU A 68 14.81 7.85 -19.64
N LEU A 69 14.56 7.05 -20.70
CA LEU A 69 15.14 5.72 -20.84
C LEU A 69 16.66 5.74 -20.85
N ASP A 70 17.26 6.57 -21.68
CA ASP A 70 18.72 6.58 -21.91
C ASP A 70 19.44 7.04 -20.65
N PHE A 71 19.00 8.12 -20.03
CA PHE A 71 19.58 8.62 -18.79
C PHE A 71 19.56 7.57 -17.68
N VAL A 72 18.42 6.87 -17.49
CA VAL A 72 18.30 5.84 -16.46
C VAL A 72 19.17 4.62 -16.77
N CYS A 73 19.32 4.24 -18.05
CA CYS A 73 20.23 3.17 -18.45
C CYS A 73 21.70 3.53 -18.14
N ASP A 74 22.12 4.74 -18.52
CA ASP A 74 23.47 5.24 -18.25
C ASP A 74 23.75 5.32 -16.73
N PHE A 75 22.77 5.79 -15.95
CA PHE A 75 22.89 5.81 -14.50
C PHE A 75 23.07 4.41 -13.91
N ILE A 76 22.27 3.42 -14.35
CA ILE A 76 22.41 2.02 -13.90
C ILE A 76 23.81 1.48 -14.24
N GLU A 77 24.31 1.75 -15.45
CA GLU A 77 25.63 1.29 -15.88
C GLU A 77 26.79 1.94 -15.10
N GLN A 78 26.63 3.20 -14.69
CA GLN A 78 27.62 3.94 -13.86
C GLN A 78 27.55 3.54 -12.38
N PHE A 79 26.34 3.46 -11.82
CA PHE A 79 26.13 3.15 -10.40
C PHE A 79 26.46 1.68 -10.10
N LYS A 80 26.26 0.77 -11.08
CA LYS A 80 26.49 -0.69 -10.98
C LYS A 80 25.86 -1.29 -9.72
N PRO A 81 24.51 -1.24 -9.61
CA PRO A 81 23.82 -1.82 -8.47
C PRO A 81 23.99 -3.33 -8.40
N ASP A 82 23.97 -3.91 -7.19
CA ASP A 82 23.82 -5.35 -7.00
C ASP A 82 22.37 -5.79 -7.20
N VAL A 83 21.42 -4.93 -6.76
CA VAL A 83 19.97 -5.16 -6.89
C VAL A 83 19.29 -3.88 -7.38
N VAL A 84 18.35 -4.02 -8.34
CA VAL A 84 17.45 -2.95 -8.80
C VAL A 84 16.02 -3.35 -8.53
N VAL A 85 15.27 -2.48 -7.83
CA VAL A 85 13.86 -2.65 -7.53
C VAL A 85 13.04 -1.69 -8.40
N PHE A 86 12.28 -2.25 -9.34
CA PHE A 86 11.31 -1.51 -10.15
C PHE A 86 9.93 -1.63 -9.53
N ASP A 87 9.49 -0.62 -8.80
CA ASP A 87 8.16 -0.63 -8.18
C ASP A 87 7.12 -0.02 -9.14
N CYS A 88 6.34 -0.87 -9.76
CA CYS A 88 5.38 -0.54 -10.83
C CYS A 88 5.97 0.23 -12.03
N ALA A 89 7.27 0.50 -12.03
CA ALA A 89 8.04 1.23 -13.04
C ALA A 89 8.87 0.27 -13.90
N GLY A 90 9.78 0.81 -14.69
CA GLY A 90 10.75 0.04 -15.48
C GLY A 90 10.32 -0.19 -16.93
N ARG A 91 11.30 -0.11 -17.81
CA ARG A 91 11.23 -0.47 -19.23
C ARG A 91 12.17 -1.65 -19.47
N ALA A 92 11.97 -2.37 -20.56
CA ALA A 92 12.89 -3.44 -20.95
C ALA A 92 14.36 -2.98 -21.07
N GLY A 93 14.60 -1.75 -21.55
CA GLY A 93 15.93 -1.15 -21.62
C GLY A 93 16.60 -1.02 -20.25
N HIS A 94 15.88 -0.49 -19.24
CA HIS A 94 16.39 -0.38 -17.87
C HIS A 94 16.78 -1.75 -17.29
N MET A 95 15.92 -2.76 -17.49
CA MET A 95 16.18 -4.14 -17.02
C MET A 95 17.37 -4.75 -17.74
N LYS A 96 17.53 -4.48 -19.06
CA LYS A 96 18.71 -4.93 -19.83
C LYS A 96 19.99 -4.25 -19.32
N ALA A 97 19.96 -2.95 -19.05
CA ALA A 97 21.11 -2.24 -18.46
C ALA A 97 21.48 -2.82 -17.09
N ALA A 98 20.48 -3.12 -16.23
CA ALA A 98 20.71 -3.78 -14.96
C ALA A 98 21.35 -5.16 -15.12
N LYS A 99 20.85 -5.99 -16.04
CA LYS A 99 21.43 -7.31 -16.34
C LYS A 99 22.85 -7.22 -16.90
N LYS A 100 23.13 -6.22 -17.73
CA LYS A 100 24.48 -5.98 -18.31
C LYS A 100 25.54 -5.74 -17.24
N VAL A 101 25.19 -5.10 -16.13
CA VAL A 101 26.10 -4.85 -14.99
C VAL A 101 26.07 -5.98 -13.94
N GLY A 102 25.31 -7.07 -14.18
CA GLY A 102 25.19 -8.20 -13.27
C GLY A 102 24.19 -8.04 -12.13
N ALA A 103 23.36 -6.99 -12.16
CA ALA A 103 22.38 -6.75 -11.12
C ALA A 103 21.24 -7.78 -11.11
N LYS A 104 20.73 -8.09 -9.93
CA LYS A 104 19.44 -8.75 -9.76
C LYS A 104 18.31 -7.78 -9.99
N VAL A 105 17.30 -8.19 -10.73
CA VAL A 105 16.15 -7.35 -11.11
C VAL A 105 14.91 -7.84 -10.39
N ILE A 106 14.37 -6.96 -9.56
CA ILE A 106 13.10 -7.16 -8.85
C ILE A 106 12.03 -6.29 -9.50
N PHE A 107 10.87 -6.86 -9.79
CA PHE A 107 9.70 -6.14 -10.26
C PHE A 107 8.56 -6.29 -9.26
N ILE A 108 8.06 -5.16 -8.74
CA ILE A 108 6.91 -5.10 -7.85
C ILE A 108 5.71 -4.59 -8.64
N SER A 109 4.56 -5.24 -8.48
CA SER A 109 3.29 -4.84 -9.08
C SER A 109 2.15 -4.90 -8.06
N GLN A 110 1.01 -4.24 -8.35
CA GLN A 110 -0.10 -4.08 -7.41
C GLN A 110 -1.42 -4.70 -7.90
N HIS A 111 -1.62 -4.85 -9.21
CA HIS A 111 -2.88 -5.34 -9.80
C HIS A 111 -2.62 -5.98 -11.16
N ALA A 112 -3.59 -6.72 -11.69
CA ALA A 112 -3.44 -7.53 -12.90
C ALA A 112 -2.82 -6.77 -14.09
N LYS A 113 -3.25 -5.52 -14.37
CA LYS A 113 -2.68 -4.71 -15.46
C LYS A 113 -1.20 -4.35 -15.24
N LYS A 114 -0.76 -4.18 -13.98
CA LYS A 114 0.67 -3.94 -13.67
C LYS A 114 1.44 -5.26 -13.69
N ARG A 115 0.86 -6.36 -13.18
CA ARG A 115 1.42 -7.72 -13.28
C ARG A 115 1.70 -8.09 -14.72
N ALA A 116 0.74 -7.90 -15.62
CA ALA A 116 0.88 -8.18 -17.05
C ALA A 116 2.04 -7.41 -17.72
N LYS A 117 2.44 -6.23 -17.19
CA LYS A 117 3.61 -5.49 -17.70
C LYS A 117 4.92 -6.23 -17.45
N GLY A 118 5.06 -6.92 -16.32
CA GLY A 118 6.22 -7.79 -16.02
C GLY A 118 6.25 -9.01 -16.92
N LEU A 119 5.09 -9.54 -17.31
CA LEU A 119 4.95 -10.73 -18.15
C LEU A 119 5.04 -10.48 -19.68
N LYS A 120 5.47 -9.28 -20.10
CA LYS A 120 5.75 -9.01 -21.51
C LYS A 120 6.99 -9.78 -21.97
N LEU A 121 6.95 -10.37 -23.16
CA LEU A 121 8.03 -11.19 -23.72
C LEU A 121 9.42 -10.51 -23.72
N ASN A 122 9.44 -9.18 -23.85
CA ASN A 122 10.70 -8.43 -23.82
C ASN A 122 11.21 -8.07 -22.40
N ARG A 123 10.54 -8.54 -21.34
CA ARG A 123 10.87 -8.27 -19.93
C ARG A 123 10.95 -9.51 -19.07
N ILE A 124 10.08 -10.48 -19.36
CA ILE A 124 9.86 -11.63 -18.49
C ILE A 124 11.14 -12.39 -18.11
N ASN A 125 12.07 -12.53 -19.06
CA ASN A 125 13.38 -13.18 -18.86
C ASN A 125 14.45 -12.25 -18.25
N LEU A 126 14.12 -10.98 -18.00
CA LEU A 126 15.03 -10.02 -17.36
C LEU A 126 14.74 -9.85 -15.87
N ILE A 127 13.62 -10.38 -15.39
CA ILE A 127 13.15 -10.25 -14.01
C ILE A 127 13.58 -11.52 -13.24
N ASP A 128 14.35 -11.32 -12.17
CA ASP A 128 14.75 -12.43 -11.27
C ASP A 128 13.65 -12.73 -10.25
N THR A 129 12.89 -11.72 -9.83
CA THR A 129 11.78 -11.90 -8.90
C THR A 129 10.64 -10.91 -9.21
N HIS A 130 9.44 -11.44 -9.27
CA HIS A 130 8.23 -10.65 -9.50
C HIS A 130 7.27 -10.81 -8.31
N TRP A 131 7.15 -9.76 -7.51
CA TRP A 131 6.19 -9.71 -6.41
C TRP A 131 4.94 -8.91 -6.78
N VAL A 132 3.79 -9.43 -6.36
CA VAL A 132 2.49 -8.78 -6.49
C VAL A 132 2.00 -8.43 -5.10
N VAL A 133 1.93 -7.14 -4.81
CA VAL A 133 1.59 -6.62 -3.48
C VAL A 133 0.07 -6.58 -3.32
N GLN A 134 -0.53 -7.77 -3.41
CA GLN A 134 -1.96 -8.01 -3.27
C GLN A 134 -2.17 -9.39 -2.63
N PRO A 135 -3.20 -9.56 -1.79
CA PRO A 135 -3.63 -10.90 -1.38
C PRO A 135 -4.27 -11.66 -2.56
N ASP A 136 -4.23 -12.98 -2.50
CA ASP A 136 -4.73 -13.85 -3.58
C ASP A 136 -6.20 -13.61 -3.89
N TYR A 137 -7.02 -13.36 -2.88
CA TYR A 137 -8.45 -13.10 -3.06
C TYR A 137 -8.76 -11.75 -3.73
N CYS A 138 -7.78 -10.86 -3.86
CA CYS A 138 -7.99 -9.48 -4.34
C CYS A 138 -7.47 -9.21 -5.75
N ILE A 139 -6.99 -10.23 -6.45
CA ILE A 139 -6.45 -10.11 -7.80
C ILE A 139 -6.96 -11.24 -8.68
N GLU A 140 -7.29 -10.90 -9.93
CA GLU A 140 -7.66 -11.94 -10.90
C GLU A 140 -6.52 -12.94 -11.09
N PRO A 141 -6.83 -14.23 -11.28
CA PRO A 141 -5.84 -15.26 -11.60
C PRO A 141 -5.04 -14.91 -12.86
N LEU A 142 -3.97 -15.62 -13.10
CA LEU A 142 -3.23 -15.51 -14.35
C LEU A 142 -4.16 -15.90 -15.52
N THR A 143 -4.14 -15.11 -16.58
CA THR A 143 -4.82 -15.48 -17.81
C THR A 143 -4.16 -16.71 -18.42
N TRP A 144 -4.89 -17.47 -19.25
CA TRP A 144 -4.34 -18.61 -19.96
C TRP A 144 -3.03 -18.25 -20.71
N ALA A 145 -3.01 -17.10 -21.40
CA ALA A 145 -1.83 -16.64 -22.12
C ALA A 145 -0.65 -16.27 -21.21
N GLU A 146 -0.91 -15.79 -19.97
CA GLU A 146 0.14 -15.53 -18.97
C GLU A 146 0.70 -16.84 -18.42
N SER A 147 -0.17 -17.81 -18.06
CA SER A 147 0.25 -19.13 -17.59
C SER A 147 1.09 -19.87 -18.62
N THR A 148 0.60 -19.94 -19.88
CA THR A 148 1.33 -20.63 -20.97
C THR A 148 2.74 -20.03 -21.16
N LYS A 149 2.93 -18.72 -21.07
CA LYS A 149 4.26 -18.10 -21.16
C LYS A 149 5.17 -18.54 -20.02
N LEU A 150 4.64 -18.63 -18.81
CA LEU A 150 5.40 -19.04 -17.63
C LEU A 150 5.77 -20.52 -17.68
N ASP A 151 4.87 -21.37 -18.21
CA ASP A 151 5.09 -22.82 -18.34
C ASP A 151 6.11 -23.17 -19.44
N MET A 152 6.22 -22.32 -20.47
CA MET A 152 7.16 -22.53 -21.59
C MET A 152 8.63 -22.25 -21.26
N PHE A 153 8.91 -21.50 -20.18
CA PHE A 153 10.27 -21.04 -19.86
C PHE A 153 10.52 -21.11 -18.35
N PRO A 154 11.77 -21.34 -17.90
CA PRO A 154 12.15 -21.30 -16.49
C PRO A 154 12.21 -19.84 -16.00
N LEU A 155 11.05 -19.24 -15.81
CA LEU A 155 10.88 -17.82 -15.49
C LEU A 155 10.44 -17.61 -14.05
N ALA A 156 10.69 -16.41 -13.51
CA ALA A 156 10.18 -16.03 -12.22
C ALA A 156 8.65 -15.84 -12.28
N HIS A 157 7.90 -16.75 -11.64
CA HIS A 157 6.46 -16.64 -11.51
C HIS A 157 6.10 -15.43 -10.63
N PRO A 158 5.09 -14.63 -11.02
CA PRO A 158 4.54 -13.62 -10.14
C PRO A 158 4.03 -14.28 -8.86
N ARG A 159 4.54 -13.82 -7.71
CA ARG A 159 4.10 -14.30 -6.40
C ARG A 159 3.29 -13.21 -5.71
N ASN A 160 2.05 -13.51 -5.35
CA ASN A 160 1.27 -12.65 -4.47
C ASN A 160 1.86 -12.72 -3.06
N VAL A 161 2.13 -11.57 -2.48
CA VAL A 161 2.82 -11.45 -1.18
C VAL A 161 1.97 -10.69 -0.15
N GLY A 162 0.67 -10.57 -0.40
CA GLY A 162 -0.25 -9.86 0.46
C GLY A 162 -0.15 -8.32 0.35
N PRO A 163 -0.92 -7.60 1.14
CA PRO A 163 -0.87 -6.14 1.18
C PRO A 163 0.43 -5.66 1.83
N PHE A 164 0.87 -4.47 1.45
CA PHE A 164 2.05 -3.85 2.07
C PHE A 164 1.65 -3.19 3.39
N VAL A 165 2.04 -3.78 4.50
CA VAL A 165 1.72 -3.34 5.86
C VAL A 165 2.96 -3.44 6.74
N THR A 166 3.18 -2.40 7.56
CA THR A 166 4.13 -2.41 8.68
C THR A 166 3.33 -2.48 9.97
N PHE A 167 3.63 -3.45 10.83
CA PHE A 167 2.89 -3.61 12.08
C PHE A 167 3.44 -2.68 13.17
N ALA A 168 2.53 -1.97 13.83
CA ALA A 168 2.86 -1.15 14.98
C ALA A 168 3.21 -2.02 16.18
N SER A 169 4.27 -1.66 16.91
CA SER A 169 4.63 -2.29 18.18
C SER A 169 3.57 -2.03 19.27
N CYS A 170 3.57 -2.85 20.31
CA CYS A 170 2.68 -2.62 21.46
C CYS A 170 2.87 -1.25 22.11
N ALA A 171 4.09 -0.72 22.12
CA ALA A 171 4.38 0.62 22.62
C ALA A 171 3.74 1.68 21.75
N GLN A 172 3.92 1.62 20.42
CA GLN A 172 3.30 2.55 19.48
C GLN A 172 1.77 2.54 19.55
N LYS A 173 1.16 1.36 19.71
CA LYS A 173 -0.30 1.23 19.88
C LYS A 173 -0.78 1.95 21.15
N ARG A 174 -0.10 1.74 22.28
CA ARG A 174 -0.42 2.44 23.53
C ARG A 174 -0.24 3.95 23.44
N ASP A 175 0.86 4.40 22.86
CA ASP A 175 1.17 5.84 22.74
C ASP A 175 0.14 6.57 21.90
N VAL A 176 -0.30 5.99 20.79
CA VAL A 176 -1.30 6.61 19.93
C VAL A 176 -2.69 6.61 20.57
N LEU A 177 -3.08 5.54 21.28
CA LEU A 177 -4.34 5.50 22.03
C LEU A 177 -4.36 6.57 23.13
N ASN A 178 -3.26 6.72 23.89
CA ASN A 178 -3.13 7.72 24.93
C ASN A 178 -3.21 9.15 24.36
N ARG A 179 -2.52 9.41 23.23
CA ARG A 179 -2.49 10.72 22.58
C ARG A 179 -3.88 11.23 22.19
N TYR A 180 -4.79 10.35 21.81
CA TYR A 180 -6.14 10.68 21.40
C TYR A 180 -7.21 10.32 22.43
N ASN A 181 -6.81 9.94 23.65
CA ASN A 181 -7.71 9.53 24.74
C ASN A 181 -8.74 8.47 24.28
N LEU A 182 -8.21 7.39 23.67
CA LEU A 182 -8.97 6.29 23.12
C LEU A 182 -8.72 4.99 23.90
N VAL A 183 -9.69 4.10 23.85
CA VAL A 183 -9.60 2.74 24.38
C VAL A 183 -9.71 1.76 23.22
N SER A 184 -8.92 0.69 23.22
CA SER A 184 -9.00 -0.38 22.23
C SER A 184 -10.43 -0.89 22.10
N GLU A 185 -10.90 -1.05 20.85
CA GLU A 185 -12.28 -1.41 20.48
C GLU A 185 -13.38 -0.45 20.98
N GLY A 186 -13.04 0.67 21.60
CA GLY A 186 -13.98 1.71 22.03
C GLY A 186 -14.25 2.77 20.98
N TYR A 187 -13.72 2.63 19.79
CA TYR A 187 -13.87 3.61 18.69
C TYR A 187 -13.86 2.94 17.31
N PHE A 188 -14.24 3.73 16.33
CA PHE A 188 -14.05 3.37 14.92
C PHE A 188 -13.20 4.42 14.19
N ILE A 189 -12.51 3.98 13.14
CA ILE A 189 -11.66 4.85 12.33
C ILE A 189 -12.28 5.08 10.96
N VAL A 190 -12.16 6.30 10.43
CA VAL A 190 -12.76 6.73 9.17
C VAL A 190 -11.73 7.39 8.28
N ASN A 191 -11.62 6.92 7.03
CA ASN A 191 -10.76 7.56 6.03
C ASN A 191 -11.29 7.36 4.61
N ALA A 192 -11.53 8.46 3.91
CA ALA A 192 -11.93 8.49 2.50
C ALA A 192 -10.73 8.58 1.54
N GLY A 193 -9.60 7.92 1.88
CA GLY A 193 -8.36 7.97 1.11
C GLY A 193 -7.64 9.31 1.27
N SER A 194 -7.18 9.90 0.15
CA SER A 194 -6.43 11.17 0.18
C SER A 194 -7.27 12.40 0.54
N GLY A 195 -8.60 12.29 0.61
CA GLY A 195 -9.53 13.39 0.96
C GLY A 195 -9.97 14.26 -0.21
N GLY A 196 -9.36 14.11 -1.38
CA GLY A 196 -9.68 14.93 -2.56
C GLY A 196 -10.78 14.39 -3.47
N HIS A 197 -11.30 13.19 -3.22
CA HIS A 197 -12.29 12.55 -4.10
C HIS A 197 -13.67 13.22 -4.01
N VAL A 198 -14.25 13.44 -5.19
CA VAL A 198 -15.61 14.00 -5.37
C VAL A 198 -16.43 13.00 -6.19
N LEU A 199 -17.58 12.61 -5.67
CA LEU A 199 -18.56 11.76 -6.34
C LEU A 199 -19.93 12.43 -6.29
N ASN A 200 -20.62 12.52 -7.43
CA ASN A 200 -21.94 13.19 -7.53
C ASN A 200 -21.94 14.61 -6.93
N ASN A 201 -20.90 15.41 -7.18
CA ASN A 201 -20.68 16.75 -6.64
C ASN A 201 -20.53 16.83 -5.11
N LEU A 202 -20.37 15.70 -4.42
CA LEU A 202 -20.11 15.64 -2.99
C LEU A 202 -18.66 15.24 -2.74
N ASN A 203 -17.98 15.95 -1.83
CA ASN A 203 -16.69 15.49 -1.34
C ASN A 203 -16.91 14.25 -0.46
N CYS A 204 -16.21 13.16 -0.78
CA CYS A 204 -16.41 11.87 -0.10
C CYS A 204 -16.03 11.93 1.40
N ALA A 205 -15.00 12.73 1.76
CA ALA A 205 -14.60 12.89 3.15
C ALA A 205 -15.68 13.63 3.98
N ASP A 206 -16.40 14.58 3.37
CA ASP A 206 -17.54 15.25 4.04
C ASP A 206 -18.70 14.27 4.31
N VAL A 207 -18.98 13.37 3.36
CA VAL A 207 -20.01 12.34 3.55
C VAL A 207 -19.61 11.38 4.67
N TYR A 208 -18.36 10.96 4.69
CA TYR A 208 -17.81 10.09 5.73
C TYR A 208 -17.82 10.74 7.11
N PHE A 209 -17.48 12.03 7.20
CA PHE A 209 -17.56 12.79 8.45
C PHE A 209 -19.01 12.88 8.98
N LYS A 210 -19.97 13.19 8.10
CA LYS A 210 -21.40 13.20 8.48
C LYS A 210 -21.90 11.81 8.92
N ALA A 211 -21.46 10.76 8.23
CA ALA A 211 -21.76 9.39 8.65
C ALA A 211 -21.14 9.10 10.02
N ALA A 212 -19.88 9.53 10.27
CA ALA A 212 -19.23 9.35 11.56
C ALA A 212 -20.02 9.99 12.71
N LEU A 213 -20.48 11.22 12.55
CA LEU A 213 -21.35 11.89 13.55
C LEU A 213 -22.62 11.08 13.84
N LYS A 214 -23.27 10.57 12.79
CA LYS A 214 -24.48 9.76 12.93
C LYS A 214 -24.22 8.43 13.63
N ILE A 215 -23.14 7.74 13.25
CA ILE A 215 -22.72 6.47 13.84
C ILE A 215 -22.40 6.64 15.32
N THR A 216 -21.62 7.67 15.69
CA THR A 216 -21.29 7.97 17.10
C THR A 216 -22.55 8.13 17.93
N LYS A 217 -23.55 8.90 17.46
CA LYS A 217 -24.84 9.08 18.14
C LYS A 217 -25.64 7.79 18.28
N HIS A 218 -25.56 6.92 17.27
CA HIS A 218 -26.33 5.68 17.24
C HIS A 218 -25.69 4.55 18.08
N THR A 219 -24.35 4.48 18.12
CA THR A 219 -23.61 3.35 18.71
C THR A 219 -22.93 3.66 20.04
N GLY A 220 -22.71 4.93 20.35
CA GLY A 220 -21.90 5.37 21.50
C GLY A 220 -20.39 5.20 21.32
N LEU A 221 -19.91 4.64 20.19
CA LEU A 221 -18.49 4.54 19.90
C LEU A 221 -17.90 5.91 19.60
N LYS A 222 -16.69 6.18 20.07
CA LYS A 222 -15.93 7.34 19.62
C LYS A 222 -15.56 7.20 18.15
N ALA A 223 -15.33 8.31 17.45
CA ALA A 223 -14.88 8.29 16.07
C ALA A 223 -13.56 9.05 15.90
N VAL A 224 -12.67 8.51 15.05
CA VAL A 224 -11.48 9.20 14.55
C VAL A 224 -11.59 9.33 13.04
N VAL A 225 -11.72 10.55 12.54
CA VAL A 225 -11.82 10.84 11.10
C VAL A 225 -10.53 11.45 10.61
N VAL A 226 -9.86 10.75 9.68
CA VAL A 226 -8.65 11.22 9.02
C VAL A 226 -9.01 11.68 7.62
N PHE A 227 -8.98 12.99 7.38
CA PHE A 227 -9.46 13.61 6.14
C PHE A 227 -8.53 13.33 4.93
N GLY A 228 -7.22 13.28 5.18
CA GLY A 228 -6.20 13.06 4.15
C GLY A 228 -5.61 14.36 3.59
N PRO A 229 -4.39 14.28 3.02
CA PRO A 229 -3.59 15.45 2.64
C PRO A 229 -4.17 16.28 1.49
N ASN A 230 -5.10 15.74 0.70
CA ASN A 230 -5.73 16.42 -0.43
C ASN A 230 -7.12 17.00 -0.08
N TYR A 231 -7.52 16.97 1.18
CA TYR A 231 -8.73 17.64 1.63
C TYR A 231 -8.52 19.15 1.64
N LYS A 232 -9.34 19.90 0.89
CA LYS A 232 -9.10 21.33 0.60
C LYS A 232 -9.83 22.31 1.53
N LYS A 233 -10.73 21.78 2.36
CA LYS A 233 -11.50 22.62 3.31
C LYS A 233 -10.81 22.66 4.66
N ALA A 234 -11.23 23.59 5.52
CA ALA A 234 -10.86 23.56 6.93
C ALA A 234 -11.33 22.24 7.57
N ILE A 235 -10.49 21.69 8.44
CA ILE A 235 -10.85 20.47 9.19
C ILE A 235 -11.98 20.85 10.16
N PRO A 236 -13.11 20.14 10.15
CA PRO A 236 -14.21 20.42 11.06
C PRO A 236 -13.78 20.26 12.52
N GLU A 237 -14.27 21.15 13.37
CA GLU A 237 -14.21 20.99 14.82
C GLU A 237 -15.46 20.25 15.31
N SER A 238 -15.30 19.32 16.24
CA SER A 238 -16.39 18.52 16.79
C SER A 238 -16.01 18.00 18.18
N ASP A 239 -16.94 18.10 19.11
CA ASP A 239 -16.80 17.50 20.45
C ASP A 239 -17.09 15.98 20.43
N GLU A 240 -17.79 15.50 19.40
CA GLU A 240 -18.24 14.10 19.28
C GLU A 240 -17.23 13.23 18.50
N VAL A 241 -16.41 13.84 17.64
CA VAL A 241 -15.53 13.15 16.68
C VAL A 241 -14.15 13.78 16.69
N THR A 242 -13.11 12.98 16.82
CA THR A 242 -11.72 13.43 16.66
C THR A 242 -11.42 13.61 15.17
N CYS A 243 -11.24 14.86 14.73
CA CYS A 243 -10.96 15.21 13.33
C CYS A 243 -9.47 15.49 13.13
N LEU A 244 -8.83 14.76 12.21
CA LEU A 244 -7.40 14.87 11.92
C LEU A 244 -7.18 15.15 10.43
N ALA A 245 -6.35 16.15 10.12
CA ALA A 245 -6.00 16.47 8.74
C ALA A 245 -5.27 15.30 8.07
N SER A 246 -4.27 14.76 8.75
CA SER A 246 -3.48 13.60 8.30
C SER A 246 -2.82 12.91 9.50
N LEU A 247 -2.35 11.70 9.29
CA LEU A 247 -1.54 10.94 10.24
C LEU A 247 -0.32 10.35 9.55
N GLN A 248 0.74 10.15 10.31
CA GLN A 248 1.86 9.29 9.86
C GLN A 248 1.32 7.87 9.64
N SER A 249 1.84 7.19 8.62
CA SER A 249 1.36 5.84 8.26
C SER A 249 1.41 4.85 9.43
N THR A 250 2.45 4.91 10.25
CA THR A 250 2.61 4.06 11.44
C THR A 250 1.54 4.33 12.50
N ASP A 251 1.24 5.61 12.80
CA ASP A 251 0.21 6.00 13.75
C ASP A 251 -1.18 5.63 13.24
N PHE A 252 -1.42 5.82 11.92
CA PHE A 252 -2.68 5.45 11.29
C PHE A 252 -2.95 3.94 11.38
N LEU A 253 -1.93 3.12 11.07
CA LEU A 253 -2.02 1.66 11.19
C LEU A 253 -2.15 1.20 12.64
N ALA A 254 -1.47 1.88 13.57
CA ALA A 254 -1.61 1.61 15.00
C ALA A 254 -3.04 1.86 15.48
N LEU A 255 -3.64 3.02 15.15
CA LEU A 255 -5.04 3.31 15.45
C LEU A 255 -5.97 2.31 14.78
N MET A 256 -5.76 2.03 13.49
CA MET A 256 -6.61 1.11 12.75
C MET A 256 -6.63 -0.29 13.39
N SER A 257 -5.48 -0.79 13.82
CA SER A 257 -5.36 -2.11 14.46
C SER A 257 -6.02 -2.22 15.84
N GLN A 258 -6.46 -1.11 16.43
CA GLN A 258 -7.10 -1.06 17.74
C GLN A 258 -8.55 -0.58 17.66
N ALA A 259 -9.02 -0.24 16.45
CA ALA A 259 -10.39 0.18 16.23
C ALA A 259 -11.35 -1.02 16.20
N LYS A 260 -12.58 -0.84 16.71
CA LYS A 260 -13.65 -1.83 16.61
C LYS A 260 -14.00 -2.15 15.17
N ILE A 261 -14.02 -1.10 14.33
CA ILE A 261 -14.38 -1.19 12.91
C ILE A 261 -13.77 0.00 12.16
N ALA A 262 -13.55 -0.16 10.86
CA ALA A 262 -13.10 0.91 9.97
C ALA A 262 -14.16 1.23 8.89
N LEU A 263 -14.36 2.52 8.61
CA LEU A 263 -15.08 3.01 7.43
C LEU A 263 -14.06 3.55 6.43
N LEU A 264 -13.87 2.86 5.33
CA LEU A 264 -12.79 3.14 4.38
C LEU A 264 -13.28 3.22 2.93
N SER A 265 -12.48 3.85 2.08
CA SER A 265 -12.63 3.70 0.62
C SER A 265 -12.02 2.38 0.13
N GLY A 266 -12.38 1.93 -1.07
CA GLY A 266 -11.87 0.71 -1.70
C GLY A 266 -10.40 0.80 -2.17
N GLY A 267 -9.58 1.67 -1.56
CA GLY A 267 -8.16 1.87 -1.84
C GLY A 267 -7.23 0.83 -1.17
N ASP A 268 -5.93 1.10 -1.14
CA ASP A 268 -4.94 0.21 -0.50
C ASP A 268 -5.13 0.14 1.03
N THR A 269 -5.65 1.21 1.64
CA THR A 269 -5.97 1.27 3.06
C THR A 269 -6.99 0.20 3.49
N LEU A 270 -7.90 -0.18 2.59
CA LEU A 270 -8.83 -1.30 2.81
C LEU A 270 -8.07 -2.61 3.07
N LEU A 271 -7.09 -2.93 2.24
CA LEU A 271 -6.30 -4.15 2.38
C LEU A 271 -5.39 -4.12 3.63
N GLN A 272 -4.94 -2.93 4.00
CA GLN A 272 -4.19 -2.73 5.24
C GLN A 272 -5.06 -3.00 6.47
N ALA A 273 -6.33 -2.54 6.46
CA ALA A 273 -7.27 -2.81 7.55
C ALA A 273 -7.54 -4.31 7.71
N ILE A 274 -7.76 -5.01 6.61
CA ILE A 274 -7.94 -6.47 6.62
C ILE A 274 -6.69 -7.16 7.19
N ALA A 275 -5.49 -6.74 6.79
CA ALA A 275 -4.23 -7.30 7.27
C ALA A 275 -3.99 -7.09 8.77
N VAL A 276 -4.42 -5.95 9.32
CA VAL A 276 -4.38 -5.70 10.78
C VAL A 276 -5.61 -6.23 11.52
N GLN A 277 -6.46 -7.02 10.83
CA GLN A 277 -7.63 -7.72 11.36
C GLN A 277 -8.74 -6.78 11.88
N THR A 278 -8.87 -5.60 11.31
CA THR A 278 -9.94 -4.67 11.63
C THR A 278 -11.12 -4.87 10.68
N PRO A 279 -12.32 -5.18 11.16
CA PRO A 279 -13.53 -5.25 10.34
C PRO A 279 -13.77 -3.97 9.54
N VAL A 280 -14.23 -4.10 8.28
CA VAL A 280 -14.36 -2.96 7.37
C VAL A 280 -15.73 -2.88 6.73
N VAL A 281 -16.32 -1.68 6.78
CA VAL A 281 -17.32 -1.22 5.84
C VAL A 281 -16.65 -0.28 4.84
N ALA A 282 -16.85 -0.49 3.54
CA ALA A 282 -16.17 0.30 2.52
C ALA A 282 -17.10 0.77 1.40
N CYS A 283 -16.83 1.99 0.89
CA CYS A 283 -17.47 2.52 -0.31
C CYS A 283 -16.45 2.68 -1.44
N ALA A 284 -16.87 2.38 -2.67
CA ALA A 284 -16.07 2.74 -3.84
C ALA A 284 -16.27 4.24 -4.14
N ILE A 285 -15.21 5.03 -4.03
CA ILE A 285 -15.22 6.48 -4.30
C ILE A 285 -14.56 6.84 -5.63
N SER A 286 -14.04 5.84 -6.35
CA SER A 286 -13.53 5.96 -7.72
C SER A 286 -13.80 4.66 -8.49
N LYS A 287 -13.81 4.76 -9.83
CA LYS A 287 -14.16 3.63 -10.70
C LYS A 287 -13.23 2.42 -10.57
N ASP A 288 -11.95 2.66 -10.35
CA ASP A 288 -10.92 1.62 -10.20
C ASP A 288 -11.03 0.84 -8.90
N GLN A 289 -11.72 1.39 -7.88
CA GLN A 289 -11.92 0.73 -6.59
C GLN A 289 -13.00 -0.35 -6.61
N ASN A 290 -13.95 -0.30 -7.56
CA ASN A 290 -15.05 -1.24 -7.60
C ASN A 290 -14.57 -2.69 -7.70
N THR A 291 -13.69 -2.99 -8.64
CA THR A 291 -13.19 -4.36 -8.87
C THR A 291 -12.54 -4.93 -7.61
N ARG A 292 -11.66 -4.15 -6.95
CA ARG A 292 -11.02 -4.56 -5.70
C ARG A 292 -12.04 -4.81 -4.60
N LEU A 293 -12.98 -3.89 -4.44
CA LEU A 293 -14.01 -4.00 -3.41
C LEU A 293 -14.90 -5.21 -3.63
N ASP A 294 -15.29 -5.49 -4.89
CA ASP A 294 -16.09 -6.66 -5.24
C ASP A 294 -15.34 -7.98 -4.96
N HIS A 295 -14.04 -8.05 -5.22
CA HIS A 295 -13.22 -9.19 -4.83
C HIS A 295 -13.19 -9.40 -3.31
N CYS A 296 -13.00 -8.34 -2.52
CA CYS A 296 -13.02 -8.42 -1.06
C CYS A 296 -14.40 -8.82 -0.52
N VAL A 297 -15.48 -8.34 -1.13
CA VAL A 297 -16.87 -8.74 -0.77
C VAL A 297 -17.10 -10.22 -1.08
N ASN A 298 -16.69 -10.68 -2.26
CA ASN A 298 -16.83 -12.09 -2.66
C ASN A 298 -16.01 -13.02 -1.74
N ALA A 299 -14.87 -12.55 -1.24
CA ALA A 299 -14.10 -13.26 -0.23
C ALA A 299 -14.73 -13.19 1.18
N GLY A 300 -15.79 -12.37 1.36
CA GLY A 300 -16.48 -12.20 2.63
C GLY A 300 -15.69 -11.44 3.69
N VAL A 301 -14.71 -10.64 3.28
CA VAL A 301 -13.82 -9.89 4.20
C VAL A 301 -14.13 -8.39 4.29
N VAL A 302 -15.16 -7.92 3.59
CA VAL A 302 -15.60 -6.52 3.59
C VAL A 302 -17.10 -6.44 3.41
N ILE A 303 -17.74 -5.51 4.08
CA ILE A 303 -19.11 -5.12 3.78
C ILE A 303 -19.09 -3.88 2.89
N LYS A 304 -19.67 -3.99 1.70
CA LYS A 304 -19.80 -2.86 0.76
C LYS A 304 -21.02 -2.02 1.12
N ALA A 305 -20.85 -0.71 1.09
CA ALA A 305 -21.93 0.26 1.18
C ALA A 305 -21.83 1.26 0.01
N ASN A 306 -22.95 1.85 -0.37
CA ASN A 306 -22.97 3.02 -1.22
C ASN A 306 -22.49 4.24 -0.43
N LEU A 307 -22.12 5.33 -1.12
CA LEU A 307 -21.74 6.59 -0.49
C LEU A 307 -23.00 7.34 -0.02
N ASP A 308 -23.70 6.72 0.92
CA ASP A 308 -24.94 7.21 1.54
C ASP A 308 -24.83 7.09 3.06
N ILE A 309 -25.18 8.19 3.77
CA ILE A 309 -24.98 8.29 5.22
C ILE A 309 -25.81 7.25 5.97
N ASP A 310 -27.04 7.02 5.54
CA ASP A 310 -27.98 6.12 6.22
C ASP A 310 -27.60 4.67 6.00
N GLU A 311 -27.23 4.32 4.76
CA GLU A 311 -26.75 2.99 4.44
C GLU A 311 -25.45 2.67 5.17
N ILE A 312 -24.46 3.59 5.15
CA ILE A 312 -23.21 3.43 5.89
C ILE A 312 -23.47 3.19 7.38
N THR A 313 -24.34 4.01 7.98
CA THR A 313 -24.68 3.89 9.41
C THR A 313 -25.30 2.55 9.72
N THR A 314 -26.25 2.11 8.90
CA THR A 314 -26.93 0.81 9.04
C THR A 314 -25.95 -0.35 8.91
N LYS A 315 -25.05 -0.32 7.91
CA LYS A 315 -24.06 -1.37 7.70
C LYS A 315 -23.05 -1.45 8.84
N ILE A 316 -22.58 -0.32 9.37
CA ILE A 316 -21.68 -0.30 10.53
C ILE A 316 -22.39 -0.86 11.76
N ALA A 317 -23.61 -0.43 12.07
CA ALA A 317 -24.39 -0.96 13.19
C ALA A 317 -24.60 -2.48 13.07
N GLN A 318 -24.84 -2.98 11.86
CA GLN A 318 -24.95 -4.42 11.59
C GLN A 318 -23.63 -5.16 11.90
N VAL A 319 -22.49 -4.66 11.43
CA VAL A 319 -21.19 -5.33 11.59
C VAL A 319 -20.74 -5.39 13.03
N ILE A 320 -20.97 -4.32 13.82
CA ILE A 320 -20.56 -4.29 15.24
C ILE A 320 -21.51 -5.07 16.15
N SER A 321 -22.67 -5.53 15.66
CA SER A 321 -23.59 -6.36 16.43
C SER A 321 -23.10 -7.81 16.52
N GLU A 322 -23.26 -8.45 17.67
CA GLU A 322 -23.07 -9.90 17.78
C GLU A 322 -24.31 -10.65 17.26
N PRO A 323 -24.13 -11.82 16.63
CA PRO A 323 -22.89 -12.59 16.42
C PRO A 323 -22.04 -12.14 15.20
N PHE A 324 -22.53 -11.17 14.41
CA PHE A 324 -21.96 -10.78 13.12
C PHE A 324 -20.51 -10.35 13.24
N TYR A 325 -20.18 -9.59 14.30
CA TYR A 325 -18.81 -9.13 14.58
C TYR A 325 -17.86 -10.31 14.77
N ASN A 326 -18.25 -11.29 15.57
CA ASN A 326 -17.41 -12.45 15.87
C ASN A 326 -17.17 -13.32 14.64
N GLU A 327 -18.17 -13.49 13.75
CA GLU A 327 -18.02 -14.19 12.47
C GLU A 327 -17.03 -13.46 11.56
N PHE A 328 -17.07 -12.13 11.54
CA PHE A 328 -16.18 -11.33 10.72
C PHE A 328 -14.72 -11.42 11.20
N VAL A 329 -14.48 -11.30 12.51
CA VAL A 329 -13.16 -11.43 13.12
C VAL A 329 -12.61 -12.85 12.92
N ALA A 330 -13.46 -13.88 13.05
CA ALA A 330 -13.05 -15.27 12.83
C ALA A 330 -12.59 -15.52 11.39
N LYS A 331 -13.22 -14.88 10.40
CA LYS A 331 -12.76 -14.95 8.99
C LYS A 331 -11.36 -14.35 8.81
N TYR A 332 -11.08 -13.21 9.45
CA TYR A 332 -9.78 -12.57 9.31
C TYR A 332 -8.64 -13.40 9.91
N SER A 333 -8.89 -14.14 10.98
CA SER A 333 -7.91 -15.05 11.57
C SER A 333 -7.56 -16.25 10.67
N GLN A 334 -8.41 -16.57 9.69
CA GLN A 334 -8.20 -17.66 8.72
C GLN A 334 -7.50 -17.18 7.44
N LEU A 335 -7.36 -15.87 7.23
CA LEU A 335 -6.63 -15.35 6.08
C LEU A 335 -5.13 -15.64 6.19
N ASP A 336 -4.51 -15.85 5.03
CA ASP A 336 -3.05 -15.88 4.96
C ASP A 336 -2.49 -14.52 5.41
N ASN A 337 -1.82 -14.52 6.56
CA ASN A 337 -1.17 -13.35 7.15
C ASN A 337 0.24 -13.12 6.58
N THR A 338 0.50 -13.56 5.35
CA THR A 338 1.77 -13.25 4.68
C THR A 338 1.91 -11.73 4.53
N HIS A 339 2.95 -11.19 5.15
CA HIS A 339 3.20 -9.75 5.16
C HIS A 339 4.19 -9.40 4.07
N SER A 340 3.73 -8.68 3.05
CA SER A 340 4.58 -8.32 1.92
C SER A 340 5.82 -7.53 2.32
N PHE A 341 5.77 -6.73 3.39
CA PHE A 341 6.92 -5.99 3.90
C PHE A 341 8.07 -6.94 4.25
N ASP A 342 7.81 -7.96 5.08
CA ASP A 342 8.83 -8.91 5.54
C ASP A 342 9.33 -9.80 4.40
N VAL A 343 8.42 -10.28 3.55
CA VAL A 343 8.78 -11.11 2.38
C VAL A 343 9.70 -10.34 1.43
N ILE A 344 9.37 -9.09 1.14
CA ILE A 344 10.14 -8.26 0.20
C ILE A 344 11.48 -7.86 0.82
N THR A 345 11.48 -7.41 2.09
CA THR A 345 12.72 -7.03 2.81
C THR A 345 13.70 -8.19 2.88
N ASN A 346 13.23 -9.36 3.33
CA ASN A 346 14.08 -10.56 3.42
C ASN A 346 14.55 -11.02 2.03
N GLY A 347 13.68 -10.97 1.03
CA GLY A 347 14.06 -11.33 -0.35
C GLY A 347 15.12 -10.41 -0.95
N ILE A 348 15.03 -9.10 -0.74
CA ILE A 348 16.07 -8.14 -1.16
C ILE A 348 17.37 -8.41 -0.39
N LYS A 349 17.29 -8.59 0.92
CA LYS A 349 18.44 -8.89 1.78
C LYS A 349 19.18 -10.12 1.33
N ASN A 350 18.49 -11.23 1.07
CA ASN A 350 19.09 -12.48 0.58
C ASN A 350 19.80 -12.29 -0.76
N MET A 351 19.23 -11.49 -1.68
CA MET A 351 19.89 -11.18 -2.96
C MET A 351 21.15 -10.32 -2.80
N LEU A 352 21.18 -9.43 -1.80
CA LEU A 352 22.34 -8.56 -1.51
C LEU A 352 23.48 -9.34 -0.84
N ILE A 353 23.15 -10.23 0.10
CA ILE A 353 24.15 -10.95 0.90
C ILE A 353 24.59 -12.25 0.20
N GLY A 354 23.75 -12.82 -0.66
CA GLY A 354 23.84 -14.19 -1.19
C GLY A 354 23.33 -15.21 -0.17
N ASP A 355 22.79 -16.32 -0.64
CA ASP A 355 22.51 -17.46 0.24
C ASP A 355 23.84 -17.97 0.81
N ARG A 356 23.99 -17.87 2.14
CA ARG A 356 25.09 -18.49 2.87
C ARG A 356 24.79 -19.97 3.10
#